data_443f8acd4c6f1d696eadbcb0583f9789
#
_entry.id   443f8acd4c6f1d696eadbcb0583f9789
#
_cell.length_a   1.000
_cell.length_b   1.000
_cell.length_c   1.000
_cell.angle_alpha   90.00
_cell.angle_beta   90.00
_cell.angle_gamma   90.00
#
_symmetry.space_group_name_H-M   'P 1'
#
loop_
_entity.id
_entity.type
_entity.pdbx_description
1 polymer ?
#
loop_
_entity_poly.entity_id
_entity_poly.type
_entity_poly.pdbx_seq_one_letter_code
_entity_poly.pdbx_strand_id
1 'polypeptide(L)'
;MGKIMIADDSDAIRLVLKDILAIGEHEVVSEANDGAEAVDFYKNNIPELLLLDLAMPKKDGLTVVKEIIQFDPNAKIILITASDDQKIIQECLDSGAKSYISKPFDFKGVLKAITEILAK
;
A
#
# COMPACT_ATOMS: atom_id res chain seq x y z
N MET A 1 -7.73 2.80 -14.62
CA MET A 1 -7.56 4.00 -13.77
C MET A 1 -8.17 3.75 -12.39
N GLY A 2 -7.43 4.04 -11.33
CA GLY A 2 -7.89 3.77 -9.98
C GLY A 2 -7.55 4.90 -9.01
N LYS A 3 -8.27 4.93 -7.89
CA LYS A 3 -8.01 5.86 -6.79
C LYS A 3 -7.11 5.15 -5.78
N ILE A 4 -5.88 5.62 -5.67
CA ILE A 4 -4.82 4.94 -4.93
C ILE A 4 -4.40 5.79 -3.74
N MET A 5 -4.23 5.14 -2.59
CA MET A 5 -3.62 5.75 -1.42
C MET A 5 -2.21 5.21 -1.25
N ILE A 6 -1.29 6.06 -0.81
CA ILE A 6 0.10 5.68 -0.55
C ILE A 6 0.39 5.89 0.94
N ALA A 7 0.98 4.91 1.59
CA ALA A 7 1.44 5.01 2.97
C ALA A 7 2.91 4.59 3.04
N ASP A 8 3.79 5.56 3.24
CA ASP A 8 5.24 5.36 3.31
C ASP A 8 5.84 6.56 4.04
N ASP A 9 6.77 6.35 4.96
CA ASP A 9 7.38 7.44 5.72
C ASP A 9 8.47 8.20 4.96
N SER A 10 8.86 7.73 3.78
CA SER A 10 9.84 8.39 2.94
C SER A 10 9.17 9.32 1.93
N ASP A 11 9.44 10.62 2.04
CA ASP A 11 8.95 11.59 1.06
C ASP A 11 9.44 11.26 -0.35
N ALA A 12 10.69 10.81 -0.46
CA ALA A 12 11.28 10.45 -1.76
C ALA A 12 10.56 9.26 -2.40
N ILE A 13 10.24 8.24 -1.63
CA ILE A 13 9.53 7.06 -2.14
C ILE A 13 8.10 7.45 -2.55
N ARG A 14 7.41 8.26 -1.75
CA ARG A 14 6.06 8.70 -2.13
C ARG A 14 6.10 9.50 -3.43
N LEU A 15 7.12 10.34 -3.62
CA LEU A 15 7.25 11.10 -4.85
C LEU A 15 7.44 10.18 -6.06
N VAL A 16 8.32 9.18 -5.94
CA VAL A 16 8.55 8.20 -7.01
C VAL A 16 7.27 7.44 -7.31
N LEU A 17 6.54 7.00 -6.28
CA LEU A 17 5.28 6.28 -6.48
C LEU A 17 4.23 7.15 -7.17
N LYS A 18 4.15 8.43 -6.80
CA LYS A 18 3.21 9.35 -7.48
C LYS A 18 3.53 9.48 -8.96
N ASP A 19 4.81 9.56 -9.32
CA ASP A 19 5.21 9.62 -10.72
C ASP A 19 4.83 8.34 -11.47
N ILE A 20 5.05 7.18 -10.85
CA ILE A 20 4.68 5.88 -11.43
C ILE A 20 3.16 5.80 -11.64
N LEU A 21 2.39 6.20 -10.64
CA LEU A 21 0.94 6.16 -10.72
C LEU A 21 0.41 7.10 -11.79
N ALA A 22 1.04 8.26 -11.98
CA ALA A 22 0.68 9.17 -13.06
C ALA A 22 0.91 8.53 -14.43
N ILE A 23 2.01 7.79 -14.61
CA ILE A 23 2.26 7.05 -15.85
C ILE A 23 1.13 6.06 -16.13
N GLY A 24 0.61 5.39 -15.10
CA GLY A 24 -0.50 4.45 -15.22
C GLY A 24 -1.88 5.09 -15.22
N GLU A 25 -1.95 6.41 -15.23
CA GLU A 25 -3.19 7.19 -15.22
C GLU A 25 -4.05 6.92 -13.96
N HIS A 26 -3.40 6.60 -12.83
CA HIS A 26 -4.07 6.45 -11.55
C HIS A 26 -4.08 7.77 -10.78
N GLU A 27 -5.09 7.96 -9.95
CA GLU A 27 -5.21 9.15 -9.11
C GLU A 27 -4.72 8.84 -7.69
N VAL A 28 -3.85 9.68 -7.13
CA VAL A 28 -3.44 9.58 -5.72
C VAL A 28 -4.43 10.41 -4.89
N VAL A 29 -5.23 9.75 -4.08
CA VAL A 29 -6.28 10.42 -3.30
C VAL A 29 -5.82 10.77 -1.89
N SER A 30 -4.76 10.14 -1.38
CA SER A 30 -4.26 10.43 -0.04
C SER A 30 -2.84 9.88 0.12
N GLU A 31 -2.05 10.52 0.99
CA GLU A 31 -0.71 10.07 1.36
C GLU A 31 -0.60 10.08 2.88
N ALA A 32 -0.08 8.99 3.43
CA ALA A 32 0.18 8.88 4.86
C ALA A 32 1.68 8.67 5.09
N ASN A 33 2.23 9.25 6.16
CA ASN A 33 3.64 9.13 6.47
C ASN A 33 3.93 8.29 7.72
N ASP A 34 2.87 7.74 8.34
CA ASP A 34 3.03 6.79 9.44
C ASP A 34 1.81 5.87 9.49
N GLY A 35 1.89 4.84 10.33
CA GLY A 35 0.85 3.82 10.40
C GLY A 35 -0.48 4.33 10.96
N ALA A 36 -0.43 5.29 11.89
CA ALA A 36 -1.66 5.87 12.45
C ALA A 36 -2.40 6.66 11.38
N GLU A 37 -1.69 7.50 10.62
CA GLU A 37 -2.28 8.22 9.50
C GLU A 37 -2.82 7.27 8.44
N ALA A 38 -2.10 6.17 8.18
CA ALA A 38 -2.54 5.20 7.18
C ALA A 38 -3.94 4.68 7.50
N VAL A 39 -4.20 4.31 8.74
CA VAL A 39 -5.52 3.82 9.15
C VAL A 39 -6.56 4.93 9.07
N ASP A 40 -6.28 6.10 9.63
CA ASP A 40 -7.22 7.22 9.66
C ASP A 40 -7.58 7.70 8.26
N PHE A 41 -6.58 7.88 7.40
CA PHE A 41 -6.80 8.37 6.05
C PHE A 41 -7.51 7.33 5.18
N TYR A 42 -7.24 6.05 5.39
CA TYR A 42 -7.98 5.00 4.70
C TYR A 42 -9.47 5.09 5.02
N LYS A 43 -9.82 5.22 6.29
CA LYS A 43 -11.21 5.31 6.72
C LYS A 43 -11.93 6.53 6.15
N ASN A 44 -11.20 7.63 6.00
CA ASN A 44 -11.77 8.88 5.48
C ASN A 44 -11.89 8.92 3.95
N ASN A 45 -11.01 8.22 3.24
CA ASN A 45 -10.93 8.30 1.78
C ASN A 45 -11.44 7.05 1.07
N ILE A 46 -11.37 5.90 1.72
CA ILE A 46 -11.75 4.58 1.18
C ILE A 46 -11.26 4.42 -0.26
N PRO A 47 -9.93 4.34 -0.46
CA PRO A 47 -9.36 4.23 -1.81
C PRO A 47 -9.70 2.88 -2.43
N GLU A 48 -9.53 2.77 -3.74
CA GLU A 48 -9.68 1.50 -4.43
C GLU A 48 -8.51 0.56 -4.13
N LEU A 49 -7.34 1.12 -3.79
CA LEU A 49 -6.15 0.34 -3.46
C LEU A 49 -5.23 1.16 -2.56
N LEU A 50 -4.57 0.48 -1.63
CA LEU A 50 -3.55 1.06 -0.75
C LEU A 50 -2.20 0.42 -1.05
N LEU A 51 -1.19 1.26 -1.30
CA LEU A 51 0.22 0.85 -1.33
C LEU A 51 0.79 1.14 0.05
N LEU A 52 1.24 0.10 0.75
CA LEU A 52 1.60 0.19 2.16
C LEU A 52 3.04 -0.26 2.40
N ASP A 53 3.89 0.64 2.89
CA ASP A 53 5.21 0.29 3.39
C ASP A 53 5.09 -0.39 4.76
N LEU A 54 5.83 -1.46 4.97
CA LEU A 54 5.78 -2.21 6.24
C LEU A 54 6.58 -1.56 7.36
N ALA A 55 7.54 -0.70 7.04
CA ALA A 55 8.49 -0.14 8.01
C ALA A 55 8.18 1.31 8.37
N MET A 56 6.97 1.57 8.84
CA MET A 56 6.56 2.93 9.24
C MET A 56 6.53 3.07 10.77
N PRO A 57 6.73 4.29 11.30
CA PRO A 57 6.58 4.53 12.74
C PRO A 57 5.11 4.50 13.19
N LYS A 58 4.91 4.50 14.47
CA LYS A 58 3.63 4.54 15.22
C LYS A 58 2.84 3.26 15.16
N LYS A 59 2.54 2.74 13.98
CA LYS A 59 1.93 1.42 13.81
C LYS A 59 2.69 0.67 12.74
N ASP A 60 3.07 -0.57 13.02
CA ASP A 60 3.74 -1.39 12.02
C ASP A 60 2.75 -1.83 10.92
N GLY A 61 3.30 -2.31 9.82
CA GLY A 61 2.50 -2.66 8.64
C GLY A 61 1.48 -3.76 8.90
N LEU A 62 1.84 -4.76 9.71
CA LEU A 62 0.91 -5.84 10.03
C LEU A 62 -0.31 -5.33 10.80
N THR A 63 -0.07 -4.45 11.79
CA THR A 63 -1.16 -3.83 12.54
C THR A 63 -2.06 -3.01 11.64
N VAL A 64 -1.46 -2.23 10.72
CA VAL A 64 -2.22 -1.43 9.76
C VAL A 64 -3.10 -2.33 8.88
N VAL A 65 -2.54 -3.42 8.36
CA VAL A 65 -3.31 -4.38 7.54
C VAL A 65 -4.51 -4.90 8.33
N LYS A 66 -4.28 -5.36 9.56
CA LYS A 66 -5.35 -5.93 10.39
C LYS A 66 -6.45 -4.92 10.67
N GLU A 67 -6.09 -3.69 11.02
CA GLU A 67 -7.08 -2.66 11.34
C GLU A 67 -7.89 -2.26 10.10
N ILE A 68 -7.23 -2.12 8.95
CA ILE A 68 -7.92 -1.75 7.72
C ILE A 68 -8.87 -2.87 7.27
N ILE A 69 -8.42 -4.12 7.31
CA ILE A 69 -9.26 -5.26 6.91
C ILE A 69 -10.44 -5.42 7.86
N GLN A 70 -10.26 -5.15 9.15
CA GLN A 70 -11.37 -5.17 10.11
C GLN A 70 -12.42 -4.11 9.76
N PHE A 71 -11.99 -2.93 9.34
CA PHE A 71 -12.87 -1.84 8.94
C PHE A 71 -13.51 -2.12 7.58
N ASP A 72 -12.73 -2.65 6.62
CA ASP A 72 -13.17 -2.91 5.25
C ASP A 72 -12.61 -4.26 4.79
N PRO A 73 -13.38 -5.36 4.94
CA PRO A 73 -12.92 -6.69 4.54
C PRO A 73 -12.58 -6.84 3.07
N ASN A 74 -13.05 -5.92 2.22
CA ASN A 74 -12.76 -5.94 0.79
C ASN A 74 -11.61 -5.04 0.41
N ALA A 75 -10.89 -4.47 1.38
CA ALA A 75 -9.75 -3.58 1.10
C ALA A 75 -8.71 -4.29 0.25
N LYS A 76 -8.18 -3.56 -0.73
CA LYS A 76 -7.10 -4.05 -1.58
C LYS A 76 -5.81 -3.38 -1.16
N ILE A 77 -4.91 -4.15 -0.57
CA ILE A 77 -3.64 -3.68 -0.03
C ILE A 77 -2.50 -4.40 -0.74
N ILE A 78 -1.57 -3.63 -1.31
CA ILE A 78 -0.31 -4.14 -1.83
C ILE A 78 0.79 -3.63 -0.91
N LEU A 79 1.59 -4.55 -0.37
CA LEU A 79 2.72 -4.20 0.48
C LEU A 79 3.89 -3.75 -0.38
N ILE A 80 4.61 -2.71 0.08
CA ILE A 80 5.88 -2.32 -0.53
C ILE A 80 6.92 -2.38 0.57
N THR A 81 7.95 -3.20 0.39
CA THR A 81 8.87 -3.46 1.49
C THR A 81 10.30 -3.69 0.99
N ALA A 82 11.27 -3.14 1.73
CA ALA A 82 12.69 -3.48 1.57
C ALA A 82 13.05 -4.73 2.36
N SER A 83 12.12 -5.22 3.20
CA SER A 83 12.38 -6.38 4.04
C SER A 83 12.39 -7.67 3.23
N ASP A 84 13.31 -8.57 3.57
CA ASP A 84 13.29 -9.95 3.08
C ASP A 84 12.72 -10.91 4.14
N ASP A 85 12.10 -10.36 5.18
CA ASP A 85 11.47 -11.16 6.23
C ASP A 85 10.16 -11.76 5.71
N GLN A 86 10.27 -12.96 5.15
CA GLN A 86 9.13 -13.66 4.56
C GLN A 86 8.05 -13.98 5.57
N LYS A 87 8.40 -14.10 6.85
CA LYS A 87 7.42 -14.38 7.89
C LYS A 87 6.45 -13.20 8.07
N ILE A 88 6.99 -11.98 8.15
CA ILE A 88 6.15 -10.79 8.29
C ILE A 88 5.30 -10.56 7.04
N ILE A 89 5.89 -10.74 5.87
CA ILE A 89 5.15 -10.61 4.61
C ILE A 89 4.01 -11.63 4.58
N GLN A 90 4.28 -12.88 4.95
CA GLN A 90 3.25 -13.91 4.95
C GLN A 90 2.14 -13.63 5.96
N GLU A 91 2.48 -13.11 7.15
CA GLU A 91 1.48 -12.72 8.13
C GLU A 91 0.56 -11.62 7.60
N CYS A 92 1.12 -10.65 6.87
CA CYS A 92 0.32 -9.60 6.23
C CYS A 92 -0.60 -10.16 5.16
N LEU A 93 -0.10 -11.07 4.33
CA LEU A 93 -0.91 -11.72 3.29
C LEU A 93 -2.03 -12.56 3.92
N ASP A 94 -1.72 -13.30 4.97
CA ASP A 94 -2.72 -14.11 5.70
C ASP A 94 -3.77 -13.23 6.37
N SER A 95 -3.41 -12.00 6.70
CA SER A 95 -4.32 -11.04 7.35
C SER A 95 -5.17 -10.26 6.34
N GLY A 96 -4.95 -10.44 5.05
CA GLY A 96 -5.81 -9.85 4.03
C GLY A 96 -5.12 -9.01 2.95
N ALA A 97 -3.82 -8.73 3.06
CA ALA A 97 -3.09 -8.06 1.99
C ALA A 97 -3.09 -8.95 0.74
N LYS A 98 -3.16 -8.33 -0.44
CA LYS A 98 -3.36 -9.07 -1.69
C LYS A 98 -2.06 -9.45 -2.38
N SER A 99 -1.01 -8.65 -2.22
CA SER A 99 0.26 -8.88 -2.90
C SER A 99 1.36 -8.07 -2.22
N TYR A 100 2.59 -8.26 -2.66
CA TYR A 100 3.70 -7.42 -2.20
C TYR A 100 4.67 -7.12 -3.33
N ILE A 101 5.39 -6.00 -3.17
CA ILE A 101 6.42 -5.55 -4.10
C ILE A 101 7.67 -5.30 -3.28
N SER A 102 8.80 -5.86 -3.72
CA SER A 102 10.09 -5.68 -3.04
C SER A 102 10.77 -4.39 -3.51
N LYS A 103 11.39 -3.68 -2.58
CA LYS A 103 12.27 -2.56 -2.90
C LYS A 103 13.67 -3.10 -3.21
N PRO A 104 14.40 -2.59 -4.20
CA PRO A 104 13.97 -1.55 -5.15
C PRO A 104 12.98 -2.10 -6.17
N PHE A 105 12.08 -1.23 -6.60
CA PHE A 105 11.05 -1.60 -7.57
C PHE A 105 11.22 -0.76 -8.83
N ASP A 106 10.60 -1.21 -9.93
CA ASP A 106 10.51 -0.42 -11.16
C ASP A 106 9.04 -0.10 -11.46
N PHE A 107 8.83 0.86 -12.39
CA PHE A 107 7.46 1.30 -12.68
C PHE A 107 6.62 0.20 -13.33
N LYS A 108 7.22 -0.67 -14.14
CA LYS A 108 6.49 -1.76 -14.81
C LYS A 108 5.95 -2.76 -13.79
N GLY A 109 6.78 -3.15 -12.81
CA GLY A 109 6.37 -4.08 -11.77
C GLY A 109 5.27 -3.53 -10.89
N VAL A 110 5.37 -2.25 -10.52
CA VAL A 110 4.34 -1.60 -9.70
C VAL A 110 3.02 -1.52 -10.45
N LEU A 111 3.04 -1.03 -11.69
CA LEU A 111 1.83 -0.87 -12.48
C LEU A 111 1.17 -2.22 -12.80
N LYS A 112 1.97 -3.25 -13.08
CA LYS A 112 1.45 -4.59 -13.33
C LYS A 112 0.72 -5.13 -12.10
N ALA A 113 1.32 -5.00 -10.91
CA ALA A 113 0.71 -5.47 -9.68
C ALA A 113 -0.61 -4.75 -9.41
N ILE A 114 -0.65 -3.43 -9.59
CA ILE A 114 -1.86 -2.64 -9.39
C ILE A 114 -2.96 -3.09 -10.37
N THR A 115 -2.63 -3.23 -11.64
CA THR A 115 -3.59 -3.65 -12.66
C THR A 115 -4.19 -5.01 -12.32
N GLU A 116 -3.35 -5.97 -11.93
CA GLU A 116 -3.81 -7.31 -11.58
C GLU A 116 -4.76 -7.32 -10.37
N ILE A 117 -4.44 -6.53 -9.34
CA ILE A 117 -5.26 -6.48 -8.14
C ILE A 117 -6.57 -5.72 -8.37
N LEU A 118 -6.54 -4.62 -9.12
CA LEU A 118 -7.76 -3.87 -9.42
C LEU A 118 -8.72 -4.64 -10.34
N ALA A 119 -8.20 -5.56 -11.14
CA ALA A 119 -9.02 -6.37 -12.05
C ALA A 119 -9.81 -7.48 -11.34
N LYS A 120 -9.52 -7.73 -10.08
CA LYS A 120 -10.16 -8.83 -9.32
C LYS A 120 -11.41 -8.44 -8.59
#